data_6a2edd6e8bbb788e3346139d3bfa32a4
#
_entry.id   6a2edd6e8bbb788e3346139d3bfa32a4
#
_cell.length_a   1.000
_cell.length_b   1.000
_cell.length_c   1.000
_cell.angle_alpha   90.00
_cell.angle_beta   90.00
_cell.angle_gamma   90.00
#
_symmetry.space_group_name_H-M   'P 1'
#
loop_
_entity.id
_entity.type
_entity.pdbx_description
1 polymer ?
#
loop_
_entity_poly.entity_id
_entity_poly.type
_entity_poly.pdbx_seq_one_letter_code
_entity_poly.pdbx_strand_id
1 'polypeptide(L)'
;MNFQLKKLFFVLIILLFVSTAGFSQKEFFRSQQVFTKEQLSDFYSSITIQDGLVLFNANDYYLYAYDKNDGSLKWSVETNYKSTIPVFVQDSIIYAGISKKEIHQAALFSLADGKLIKTLPFGPLATKPLIKNGMLYGTAIYDYGCIVAYDLKKDTVTWSRFIAHGYSRPPYYQQNKIMANAEADNWVELDYDGVLLDTTCAVKPDFFVEAIPCVKKFTALSHDGLEIKAKLSADIFGKDFIDQPDIITTKNFTFVLYNDKLSILSGRLKKKQQVQVSSLVVELVENDNTKLVKADNENVWILYSDHLLQYNHKTKKLVRLTNLTTWQPHSVLFDEENIWLISGKDGLLYGLSL
;
A
#
# COMPACT_ATOMS: atom_id res chain seq x y z
N MET A 1 -23.21 -32.81 45.03
CA MET A 1 -23.00 -31.95 43.84
C MET A 1 -23.43 -32.72 42.60
N ASN A 2 -24.50 -32.28 41.93
CA ASN A 2 -25.25 -33.00 40.92
C ASN A 2 -24.37 -33.31 39.67
N PHE A 3 -24.46 -34.49 39.11
CA PHE A 3 -23.66 -34.97 37.96
C PHE A 3 -23.74 -34.01 36.75
N GLN A 4 -24.88 -33.35 36.59
CA GLN A 4 -25.10 -32.32 35.56
C GLN A 4 -24.27 -31.04 35.81
N LEU A 5 -24.10 -30.65 37.06
CA LEU A 5 -23.27 -29.49 37.41
C LEU A 5 -21.79 -29.73 37.15
N LYS A 6 -21.31 -30.94 37.35
CA LYS A 6 -19.92 -31.34 37.03
C LYS A 6 -19.66 -31.33 35.53
N LYS A 7 -20.60 -31.78 34.69
CA LYS A 7 -20.50 -31.70 33.22
C LYS A 7 -20.49 -30.26 32.73
N LEU A 8 -21.37 -29.41 33.27
CA LEU A 8 -21.41 -27.99 32.90
C LEU A 8 -20.12 -27.25 33.29
N PHE A 9 -19.57 -27.56 34.47
CA PHE A 9 -18.30 -26.97 34.94
C PHE A 9 -17.11 -27.45 34.09
N PHE A 10 -17.10 -28.69 33.65
CA PHE A 10 -16.04 -29.24 32.80
C PHE A 10 -16.09 -28.65 31.36
N VAL A 11 -17.30 -28.46 30.82
CA VAL A 11 -17.49 -27.79 29.52
C VAL A 11 -17.11 -26.31 29.61
N LEU A 12 -17.44 -25.64 30.73
CA LEU A 12 -17.05 -24.22 30.95
C LEU A 12 -15.51 -24.04 31.05
N ILE A 13 -14.84 -25.00 31.75
CA ILE A 13 -13.36 -25.01 31.84
C ILE A 13 -12.73 -25.28 30.49
N ILE A 14 -13.26 -26.21 29.68
CA ILE A 14 -12.76 -26.46 28.33
C ILE A 14 -12.98 -25.25 27.43
N LEU A 15 -14.13 -24.60 27.51
CA LEU A 15 -14.41 -23.33 26.80
C LEU A 15 -13.47 -22.18 27.22
N LEU A 16 -13.16 -22.08 28.51
CA LEU A 16 -12.21 -21.11 29.04
C LEU A 16 -10.77 -21.40 28.59
N PHE A 17 -10.36 -22.68 28.50
CA PHE A 17 -9.04 -23.05 27.99
C PHE A 17 -8.91 -22.90 26.48
N VAL A 18 -10.00 -23.07 25.72
CA VAL A 18 -9.99 -22.87 24.26
C VAL A 18 -9.97 -21.36 23.90
N SER A 19 -10.55 -20.51 24.75
CA SER A 19 -10.55 -19.05 24.53
C SER A 19 -9.24 -18.36 24.90
N THR A 20 -8.30 -19.02 25.60
CA THR A 20 -7.00 -18.46 25.99
C THR A 20 -5.81 -18.99 25.21
N ALA A 21 -6.02 -19.87 24.23
CA ALA A 21 -5.00 -20.15 23.23
C ALA A 21 -4.89 -18.96 22.26
N GLY A 22 -4.63 -17.79 22.78
CA GLY A 22 -4.10 -16.68 22.00
C GLY A 22 -2.78 -17.17 21.42
N PHE A 23 -2.75 -17.43 20.12
CA PHE A 23 -1.50 -17.67 19.42
C PHE A 23 -0.63 -16.42 19.63
N SER A 24 0.26 -16.49 20.59
CA SER A 24 1.27 -15.45 20.79
C SER A 24 2.15 -15.46 19.54
N GLN A 25 2.13 -14.38 18.77
CA GLN A 25 3.04 -14.20 17.68
C GLN A 25 4.45 -14.20 18.25
N LYS A 26 5.31 -15.02 17.68
CA LYS A 26 6.71 -15.06 18.07
C LYS A 26 7.49 -14.02 17.25
N GLU A 27 7.98 -13.01 17.94
CA GLU A 27 8.96 -12.09 17.36
C GLU A 27 10.23 -12.88 17.05
N PHE A 28 10.65 -12.91 15.80
CA PHE A 28 11.92 -13.50 15.38
C PHE A 28 12.92 -12.45 14.94
N PHE A 29 12.45 -11.23 14.64
CA PHE A 29 13.27 -10.11 14.22
C PHE A 29 12.76 -8.80 14.79
N ARG A 30 13.71 -7.94 15.15
CA ARG A 30 13.50 -6.55 15.51
C ARG A 30 14.67 -5.72 15.01
N SER A 31 14.39 -4.65 14.32
CA SER A 31 15.42 -3.70 13.90
C SER A 31 15.97 -2.90 15.09
N GLN A 32 17.14 -2.27 14.92
CA GLN A 32 17.89 -1.67 16.02
C GLN A 32 18.05 -0.15 15.93
N GLN A 33 17.26 0.51 15.08
CA GLN A 33 17.29 1.97 14.96
C GLN A 33 16.85 2.64 16.27
N VAL A 34 17.34 3.83 16.50
CA VAL A 34 16.90 4.69 17.60
C VAL A 34 16.39 5.99 16.98
N PHE A 35 15.10 6.23 17.12
CA PHE A 35 14.47 7.43 16.58
C PHE A 35 14.30 8.50 17.64
N THR A 36 14.47 9.77 17.25
CA THR A 36 14.13 10.92 18.11
C THR A 36 12.62 11.09 18.20
N LYS A 37 12.15 11.86 19.18
CA LYS A 37 10.72 12.19 19.28
C LYS A 37 10.19 12.90 18.03
N GLU A 38 10.99 13.77 17.43
CA GLU A 38 10.63 14.48 16.20
C GLU A 38 10.48 13.51 15.03
N GLN A 39 11.38 12.55 14.89
CA GLN A 39 11.28 11.49 13.87
C GLN A 39 10.04 10.61 14.04
N LEU A 40 9.56 10.41 15.25
CA LEU A 40 8.36 9.63 15.52
C LEU A 40 7.07 10.47 15.47
N SER A 41 7.13 11.80 15.60
CA SER A 41 5.94 12.66 15.55
C SER A 41 5.35 12.80 14.14
N ASP A 42 6.16 12.58 13.13
CA ASP A 42 5.78 12.70 11.72
C ASP A 42 6.16 11.40 11.00
N PHE A 43 5.29 10.43 11.14
CA PHE A 43 5.55 9.04 10.74
C PHE A 43 5.45 8.86 9.22
N TYR A 44 6.52 8.41 8.57
CA TYR A 44 6.56 8.19 7.12
C TYR A 44 7.28 6.89 6.70
N SER A 45 7.62 6.04 7.66
CA SER A 45 8.28 4.77 7.38
C SER A 45 7.43 3.86 6.48
N SER A 46 8.09 3.10 5.64
CA SER A 46 7.44 2.16 4.72
C SER A 46 8.26 0.89 4.54
N ILE A 47 7.59 -0.19 4.11
CA ILE A 47 8.19 -1.50 3.87
C ILE A 47 7.92 -1.95 2.44
N THR A 48 8.91 -2.61 1.83
CA THR A 48 8.75 -3.36 0.58
C THR A 48 9.45 -4.70 0.74
N ILE A 49 8.83 -5.80 0.31
CA ILE A 49 9.46 -7.13 0.29
C ILE A 49 9.72 -7.50 -1.16
N GLN A 50 10.97 -7.75 -1.50
CA GLN A 50 11.38 -8.09 -2.86
C GLN A 50 12.65 -8.94 -2.87
N ASP A 51 12.66 -10.01 -3.67
CA ASP A 51 13.84 -10.86 -3.94
C ASP A 51 14.61 -11.31 -2.69
N GLY A 52 13.87 -11.75 -1.68
CA GLY A 52 14.47 -12.22 -0.42
C GLY A 52 14.90 -11.12 0.56
N LEU A 53 14.64 -9.86 0.22
CA LEU A 53 14.96 -8.71 1.07
C LEU A 53 13.69 -8.04 1.60
N VAL A 54 13.78 -7.52 2.81
CA VAL A 54 12.86 -6.56 3.39
C VAL A 54 13.52 -5.19 3.33
N LEU A 55 13.00 -4.34 2.48
CA LEU A 55 13.44 -2.96 2.34
C LEU A 55 12.64 -2.09 3.30
N PHE A 56 13.32 -1.47 4.23
CA PHE A 56 12.74 -0.61 5.24
C PHE A 56 13.22 0.82 5.04
N ASN A 57 12.33 1.69 4.53
CA ASN A 57 12.56 3.12 4.50
C ASN A 57 12.16 3.69 5.86
N ALA A 58 13.15 4.10 6.64
CA ALA A 58 12.97 4.39 8.05
C ALA A 58 12.90 5.90 8.35
N ASN A 59 12.40 6.24 9.53
CA ASN A 59 12.22 7.61 9.99
C ASN A 59 13.55 8.38 10.26
N ASP A 60 14.68 7.69 10.20
CA ASP A 60 16.02 8.31 10.28
C ASP A 60 16.61 8.72 8.93
N TYR A 61 15.77 8.70 7.88
CA TYR A 61 16.16 9.03 6.49
C TYR A 61 17.12 8.02 5.85
N TYR A 62 17.17 6.78 6.39
CA TYR A 62 17.90 5.67 5.81
C TYR A 62 16.97 4.69 5.13
N LEU A 63 17.45 4.09 4.06
CA LEU A 63 16.89 2.87 3.48
C LEU A 63 17.75 1.69 3.91
N TYR A 64 17.14 0.74 4.59
CA TYR A 64 17.77 -0.50 5.05
C TYR A 64 17.29 -1.68 4.23
N ALA A 65 18.17 -2.65 4.01
CA ALA A 65 17.80 -3.96 3.47
C ALA A 65 18.17 -5.06 4.45
N TYR A 66 17.19 -5.81 4.87
CA TYR A 66 17.36 -6.99 5.73
C TYR A 66 17.06 -8.26 4.95
N ASP A 67 17.76 -9.35 5.26
CA ASP A 67 17.37 -10.67 4.77
C ASP A 67 16.03 -11.06 5.38
N LYS A 68 15.09 -11.50 4.55
CA LYS A 68 13.75 -11.84 5.02
C LYS A 68 13.69 -13.11 5.88
N ASN A 69 14.71 -13.97 5.82
CA ASN A 69 14.70 -15.25 6.50
C ASN A 69 15.30 -15.17 7.91
N ASP A 70 16.39 -14.40 8.07
CA ASP A 70 17.10 -14.33 9.34
C ASP A 70 17.18 -12.92 9.95
N GLY A 71 16.69 -11.91 9.23
CA GLY A 71 16.72 -10.52 9.68
C GLY A 71 18.11 -9.88 9.65
N SER A 72 19.13 -10.53 9.07
CA SER A 72 20.48 -9.95 8.98
C SER A 72 20.48 -8.70 8.09
N LEU A 73 21.12 -7.64 8.57
CA LEU A 73 21.30 -6.42 7.77
C LEU A 73 22.26 -6.73 6.61
N LYS A 74 21.81 -6.53 5.38
CA LYS A 74 22.64 -6.68 4.17
C LYS A 74 23.34 -5.39 3.82
N TRP A 75 22.62 -4.28 3.85
CA TRP A 75 23.15 -2.96 3.60
C TRP A 75 22.20 -1.86 4.13
N SER A 76 22.72 -0.66 4.25
CA SER A 76 21.94 0.54 4.49
C SER A 76 22.51 1.71 3.71
N VAL A 77 21.67 2.65 3.34
CA VAL A 77 22.07 3.87 2.63
C VAL A 77 21.30 5.07 3.15
N GLU A 78 22.02 6.16 3.36
CA GLU A 78 21.44 7.43 3.76
C GLU A 78 20.82 8.10 2.53
N THR A 79 19.51 8.32 2.57
CA THR A 79 18.77 9.01 1.50
C THR A 79 18.60 10.48 1.80
N ASN A 80 18.65 10.89 3.06
CA ASN A 80 18.33 12.24 3.53
C ASN A 80 16.96 12.74 3.06
N TYR A 81 16.07 11.81 2.68
CA TYR A 81 14.77 12.13 2.12
C TYR A 81 13.65 11.42 2.90
N LYS A 82 12.66 12.20 3.29
CA LYS A 82 11.44 11.70 3.91
C LYS A 82 10.51 11.16 2.84
N SER A 83 10.49 9.84 2.66
CA SER A 83 9.59 9.20 1.70
C SER A 83 8.25 8.86 2.34
N THR A 84 7.17 9.28 1.71
CA THR A 84 5.80 8.96 2.12
C THR A 84 5.24 7.71 1.42
N ILE A 85 6.02 7.12 0.50
CA ILE A 85 5.63 5.92 -0.24
C ILE A 85 6.67 4.82 -0.09
N PRO A 86 6.27 3.54 -0.17
CA PRO A 86 7.20 2.43 -0.27
C PRO A 86 8.10 2.57 -1.49
N VAL A 87 9.36 2.16 -1.34
CA VAL A 87 10.27 2.10 -2.49
C VAL A 87 9.75 1.09 -3.51
N PHE A 88 9.92 1.40 -4.77
CA PHE A 88 9.56 0.52 -5.87
C PHE A 88 10.79 -0.24 -6.37
N VAL A 89 10.66 -1.52 -6.65
CA VAL A 89 11.75 -2.35 -7.19
C VAL A 89 11.32 -2.96 -8.51
N GLN A 90 12.18 -2.81 -9.52
CA GLN A 90 12.04 -3.53 -10.79
C GLN A 90 13.42 -3.81 -11.38
N ASP A 91 13.64 -5.02 -11.91
CA ASP A 91 14.87 -5.44 -12.58
C ASP A 91 16.13 -5.20 -11.70
N SER A 92 16.04 -5.53 -10.41
CA SER A 92 17.09 -5.33 -9.39
C SER A 92 17.49 -3.85 -9.16
N ILE A 93 16.65 -2.92 -9.56
CA ILE A 93 16.81 -1.49 -9.34
C ILE A 93 15.74 -1.01 -8.37
N ILE A 94 16.16 -0.27 -7.34
CA ILE A 94 15.29 0.40 -6.40
C ILE A 94 15.06 1.84 -6.88
N TYR A 95 13.82 2.25 -6.94
CA TYR A 95 13.37 3.62 -7.22
C TYR A 95 12.95 4.25 -5.90
N ALA A 96 13.67 5.27 -5.47
CA ALA A 96 13.46 5.95 -4.19
C ALA A 96 13.67 7.47 -4.32
N GLY A 97 13.40 8.20 -3.26
CA GLY A 97 13.77 9.60 -3.13
C GLY A 97 15.14 9.76 -2.49
N ILE A 98 15.86 10.81 -2.87
CA ILE A 98 17.08 11.26 -2.22
C ILE A 98 17.07 12.78 -2.07
N SER A 99 17.70 13.29 -1.00
CA SER A 99 17.89 14.71 -0.80
C SER A 99 19.38 15.05 -0.69
N LYS A 100 19.82 16.04 -1.44
CA LYS A 100 21.17 16.61 -1.33
C LYS A 100 21.05 18.12 -1.28
N LYS A 101 21.52 18.73 -0.19
CA LYS A 101 21.50 20.20 -0.01
C LYS A 101 20.11 20.79 -0.31
N GLU A 102 19.08 20.20 0.31
CA GLU A 102 17.67 20.60 0.16
C GLU A 102 17.06 20.38 -1.25
N ILE A 103 17.81 19.83 -2.18
CA ILE A 103 17.29 19.42 -3.49
C ILE A 103 16.80 17.98 -3.38
N HIS A 104 15.50 17.80 -3.59
CA HIS A 104 14.85 16.48 -3.57
C HIS A 104 14.73 15.93 -4.99
N GLN A 105 15.22 14.72 -5.20
CA GLN A 105 15.21 14.06 -6.50
C GLN A 105 14.78 12.60 -6.40
N ALA A 106 14.23 12.09 -7.49
CA ALA A 106 14.13 10.64 -7.67
C ALA A 106 15.52 10.07 -7.88
N ALA A 107 15.76 8.87 -7.38
CA ALA A 107 17.05 8.20 -7.45
C ALA A 107 16.89 6.71 -7.69
N LEU A 108 17.88 6.12 -8.35
CA LEU A 108 18.01 4.71 -8.61
C LEU A 108 19.15 4.13 -7.76
N PHE A 109 18.83 3.05 -7.04
CA PHE A 109 19.82 2.34 -6.23
C PHE A 109 19.89 0.88 -6.67
N SER A 110 21.02 0.25 -6.49
CA SER A 110 21.20 -1.19 -6.69
C SER A 110 20.51 -1.97 -5.57
N LEU A 111 19.68 -2.93 -5.91
CA LEU A 111 19.05 -3.82 -4.94
C LEU A 111 20.08 -4.68 -4.19
N ALA A 112 21.17 -5.04 -4.86
CA ALA A 112 22.17 -5.96 -4.31
C ALA A 112 22.99 -5.36 -3.16
N ASP A 113 23.32 -4.07 -3.21
CA ASP A 113 24.26 -3.45 -2.27
C ASP A 113 23.89 -2.03 -1.85
N GLY A 114 22.70 -1.54 -2.23
CA GLY A 114 22.22 -0.20 -1.86
C GLY A 114 22.98 0.96 -2.50
N LYS A 115 23.92 0.72 -3.41
CA LYS A 115 24.68 1.80 -4.03
C LYS A 115 23.81 2.66 -4.92
N LEU A 116 23.99 3.97 -4.80
CA LEU A 116 23.37 4.93 -5.71
C LEU A 116 23.90 4.70 -7.14
N ILE A 117 23.00 4.35 -8.05
CA ILE A 117 23.31 4.22 -9.49
C ILE A 117 23.30 5.59 -10.12
N LYS A 118 22.22 6.34 -9.94
CA LYS A 118 22.08 7.73 -10.41
C LYS A 118 20.91 8.45 -9.75
N THR A 119 20.93 9.77 -9.82
CA THR A 119 19.76 10.63 -9.57
C THR A 119 19.07 10.95 -10.89
N LEU A 120 17.75 11.12 -10.84
CA LEU A 120 16.96 11.53 -12.00
C LEU A 120 16.74 13.04 -12.00
N PRO A 121 16.56 13.66 -13.18
CA PRO A 121 16.48 15.12 -13.28
C PRO A 121 15.09 15.69 -12.90
N PHE A 122 14.37 15.02 -12.03
CA PHE A 122 13.06 15.45 -11.52
C PHE A 122 12.92 15.08 -10.05
N GLY A 123 11.91 15.64 -9.41
CA GLY A 123 11.61 15.41 -7.99
C GLY A 123 11.28 13.95 -7.66
N PRO A 124 11.20 13.61 -6.38
CA PRO A 124 10.86 12.27 -5.94
C PRO A 124 9.55 11.80 -6.55
N LEU A 125 9.49 10.51 -6.86
CA LEU A 125 8.24 9.89 -7.31
C LEU A 125 7.24 9.91 -6.16
N ALA A 126 6.03 10.29 -6.45
CA ALA A 126 4.96 10.34 -5.46
C ALA A 126 4.11 9.06 -5.44
N THR A 127 4.22 8.25 -6.49
CA THR A 127 3.54 6.95 -6.60
C THR A 127 4.46 5.97 -7.31
N LYS A 128 4.09 4.68 -7.28
CA LYS A 128 4.76 3.65 -8.06
C LYS A 128 4.80 4.02 -9.55
N PRO A 129 5.98 4.12 -10.17
CA PRO A 129 6.08 4.43 -11.59
C PRO A 129 5.61 3.27 -12.47
N LEU A 130 5.15 3.60 -13.67
CA LEU A 130 4.95 2.65 -14.74
C LEU A 130 6.23 2.56 -15.55
N ILE A 131 6.82 1.37 -15.66
CA ILE A 131 8.00 1.14 -16.50
C ILE A 131 7.61 0.23 -17.64
N LYS A 132 7.85 0.71 -18.88
CA LYS A 132 7.52 -0.05 -20.07
C LYS A 132 8.50 0.29 -21.22
N ASN A 133 9.05 -0.75 -21.84
CA ASN A 133 9.95 -0.61 -23.00
C ASN A 133 11.14 0.35 -22.77
N GLY A 134 11.69 0.38 -21.55
CA GLY A 134 12.78 1.28 -21.20
C GLY A 134 12.37 2.72 -20.90
N MET A 135 11.08 3.02 -20.92
CA MET A 135 10.51 4.28 -20.49
C MET A 135 9.95 4.17 -19.07
N LEU A 136 10.24 5.16 -18.24
CA LEU A 136 9.61 5.38 -16.95
C LEU A 136 8.56 6.48 -17.10
N TYR A 137 7.34 6.19 -16.69
CA TYR A 137 6.27 7.16 -16.54
C TYR A 137 5.96 7.30 -15.05
N GLY A 138 6.23 8.44 -14.48
CA GLY A 138 6.12 8.67 -13.04
C GLY A 138 5.43 9.97 -12.70
N THR A 139 4.65 9.95 -11.64
CA THR A 139 4.16 11.18 -11.02
C THR A 139 5.23 11.69 -10.07
N ALA A 140 5.62 12.93 -10.23
CA ALA A 140 6.69 13.56 -9.47
C ALA A 140 6.28 14.91 -8.91
N ILE A 141 6.84 15.26 -7.76
CA ILE A 141 6.74 16.62 -7.22
C ILE A 141 7.87 17.43 -7.85
N TYR A 142 7.50 18.37 -8.71
CA TYR A 142 8.43 19.34 -9.28
C TYR A 142 7.68 20.65 -9.45
N ASP A 143 7.84 21.58 -8.54
CA ASP A 143 7.07 22.82 -8.35
C ASP A 143 5.54 22.62 -8.27
N TYR A 144 5.00 21.70 -9.07
CA TYR A 144 3.61 21.26 -9.14
C TYR A 144 3.53 19.77 -9.45
N GLY A 145 2.36 19.16 -9.25
CA GLY A 145 2.12 17.76 -9.62
C GLY A 145 2.22 17.54 -11.13
N CYS A 146 3.19 16.76 -11.56
CA CYS A 146 3.39 16.43 -12.97
C CYS A 146 3.50 14.92 -13.18
N ILE A 147 3.18 14.47 -14.39
CA ILE A 147 3.65 13.21 -14.91
C ILE A 147 4.85 13.46 -15.81
N VAL A 148 5.90 12.66 -15.64
CA VAL A 148 7.10 12.72 -16.46
C VAL A 148 7.28 11.42 -17.22
N ALA A 149 7.75 11.49 -18.45
CA ALA A 149 8.26 10.37 -19.21
C ALA A 149 9.78 10.50 -19.34
N TYR A 150 10.48 9.48 -18.89
CA TYR A 150 11.94 9.44 -18.86
C TYR A 150 12.46 8.20 -19.56
N ASP A 151 13.33 8.41 -20.55
CA ASP A 151 14.02 7.34 -21.27
C ASP A 151 15.20 6.85 -20.41
N LEU A 152 15.06 5.67 -19.83
CA LEU A 152 16.06 5.07 -18.94
C LEU A 152 17.38 4.76 -19.65
N LYS A 153 17.35 4.56 -20.97
CA LYS A 153 18.54 4.26 -21.80
C LYS A 153 19.26 5.53 -22.25
N LYS A 154 18.50 6.54 -22.71
CA LYS A 154 19.06 7.80 -23.18
C LYS A 154 19.35 8.76 -22.06
N ASP A 155 18.90 8.46 -20.84
CA ASP A 155 19.10 9.27 -19.65
C ASP A 155 18.51 10.69 -19.78
N THR A 156 17.29 10.79 -20.32
CA THR A 156 16.67 12.09 -20.60
C THR A 156 15.17 12.09 -20.38
N VAL A 157 14.64 13.20 -19.89
CA VAL A 157 13.20 13.47 -19.89
C VAL A 157 12.77 13.70 -21.33
N THR A 158 11.87 12.87 -21.83
CA THR A 158 11.30 13.01 -23.17
C THR A 158 10.17 14.03 -23.19
N TRP A 159 9.36 14.04 -22.14
CA TRP A 159 8.33 15.03 -21.92
C TRP A 159 7.88 15.05 -20.45
N SER A 160 7.25 16.12 -20.04
CA SER A 160 6.53 16.26 -18.79
C SER A 160 5.20 16.97 -19.02
N ARG A 161 4.19 16.64 -18.21
CA ARG A 161 2.89 17.30 -18.24
C ARG A 161 2.42 17.60 -16.83
N PHE A 162 2.00 18.81 -16.63
CA PHE A 162 1.28 19.20 -15.42
C PHE A 162 -0.08 18.52 -15.40
N ILE A 163 -0.46 17.92 -14.29
CA ILE A 163 -1.72 17.20 -14.16
C ILE A 163 -2.58 17.68 -13.00
N ALA A 164 -2.04 18.23 -11.97
CA ALA A 164 -2.72 18.93 -10.87
C ALA A 164 -1.86 19.06 -9.60
N HIS A 165 -2.45 19.61 -8.54
CA HIS A 165 -1.80 19.75 -7.23
C HIS A 165 -1.55 18.44 -6.50
N GLY A 166 -2.35 17.42 -6.73
CA GLY A 166 -2.30 16.17 -6.01
C GLY A 166 -2.48 14.96 -6.93
N TYR A 167 -1.87 13.87 -6.51
CA TYR A 167 -2.03 12.56 -7.11
C TYR A 167 -1.83 11.53 -6.02
N SER A 168 -2.68 10.55 -6.03
CA SER A 168 -2.72 9.53 -5.00
C SER A 168 -2.61 8.13 -5.57
N ARG A 169 -2.64 8.00 -6.89
CA ARG A 169 -2.65 6.71 -7.58
C ARG A 169 -1.53 6.60 -8.60
N PRO A 170 -0.90 5.40 -8.74
CA PRO A 170 0.11 5.16 -9.75
C PRO A 170 -0.43 5.34 -11.16
N PRO A 171 0.37 5.81 -12.11
CA PRO A 171 0.02 5.76 -13.53
C PRO A 171 -0.06 4.31 -14.00
N TYR A 172 -0.92 4.03 -14.95
CA TYR A 172 -1.06 2.71 -15.53
C TYR A 172 -1.30 2.78 -17.03
N TYR A 173 -1.21 1.61 -17.67
CA TYR A 173 -1.30 1.46 -19.10
C TYR A 173 -2.63 0.85 -19.51
N GLN A 174 -3.32 1.50 -20.44
CA GLN A 174 -4.59 1.02 -20.96
C GLN A 174 -4.72 1.28 -22.46
N GLN A 175 -4.91 0.24 -23.26
CA GLN A 175 -5.25 0.35 -24.68
C GLN A 175 -4.35 1.33 -25.47
N ASN A 176 -3.03 1.21 -25.31
CA ASN A 176 -2.05 2.10 -25.91
C ASN A 176 -2.04 3.55 -25.38
N LYS A 177 -2.59 3.77 -24.21
CA LYS A 177 -2.61 5.06 -23.53
C LYS A 177 -1.98 4.96 -22.15
N ILE A 178 -1.44 6.06 -21.68
CA ILE A 178 -0.99 6.24 -20.30
C ILE A 178 -2.12 6.95 -19.56
N MET A 179 -2.55 6.33 -18.48
CA MET A 179 -3.54 6.90 -17.56
C MET A 179 -2.79 7.47 -16.37
N ALA A 180 -2.91 8.77 -16.14
CA ALA A 180 -2.34 9.42 -14.97
C ALA A 180 -3.44 9.97 -14.08
N ASN A 181 -3.32 9.74 -12.77
CA ASN A 181 -4.25 10.31 -11.81
C ASN A 181 -3.97 11.79 -11.62
N ALA A 182 -5.01 12.58 -11.69
CA ALA A 182 -5.02 13.98 -11.37
C ALA A 182 -5.79 14.23 -10.06
N GLU A 183 -5.94 15.48 -9.69
CA GLU A 183 -6.66 15.89 -8.49
C GLU A 183 -8.13 15.45 -8.51
N ALA A 184 -8.72 15.24 -7.34
CA ALA A 184 -10.13 14.89 -7.14
C ALA A 184 -10.60 13.66 -7.94
N ASP A 185 -9.78 12.59 -7.94
CA ASP A 185 -10.06 11.34 -8.68
C ASP A 185 -10.22 11.47 -10.20
N ASN A 186 -9.79 12.58 -10.76
CA ASN A 186 -9.75 12.74 -12.20
C ASN A 186 -8.60 11.91 -12.79
N TRP A 187 -8.80 11.42 -13.99
CA TRP A 187 -7.79 10.71 -14.76
C TRP A 187 -7.54 11.41 -16.08
N VAL A 188 -6.27 11.51 -16.41
CA VAL A 188 -5.80 12.12 -17.65
C VAL A 188 -5.34 11.01 -18.58
N GLU A 189 -5.85 11.00 -19.80
CA GLU A 189 -5.40 10.09 -20.87
C GLU A 189 -4.29 10.76 -21.69
N LEU A 190 -3.16 10.11 -21.79
CA LEU A 190 -2.00 10.58 -22.55
C LEU A 190 -1.60 9.52 -23.58
N ASP A 191 -1.11 9.93 -24.73
CA ASP A 191 -0.34 9.04 -25.59
C ASP A 191 1.11 8.91 -25.13
N TYR A 192 1.92 8.17 -25.87
CA TYR A 192 3.34 7.98 -25.53
C TYR A 192 4.19 9.24 -25.69
N ASP A 193 3.74 10.19 -26.52
CA ASP A 193 4.41 11.47 -26.74
C ASP A 193 3.94 12.53 -25.73
N GLY A 194 3.09 12.14 -24.80
CA GLY A 194 2.56 13.02 -23.75
C GLY A 194 1.48 13.98 -24.26
N VAL A 195 0.85 13.66 -25.40
CA VAL A 195 -0.28 14.43 -25.90
C VAL A 195 -1.54 14.01 -25.14
N LEU A 196 -2.27 14.99 -24.65
CA LEU A 196 -3.54 14.79 -23.97
C LEU A 196 -4.60 14.36 -24.98
N LEU A 197 -5.23 13.20 -24.74
CA LEU A 197 -6.17 12.58 -25.66
C LEU A 197 -7.64 12.90 -25.36
N ASP A 198 -7.94 13.29 -24.12
CA ASP A 198 -9.28 13.71 -23.72
C ASP A 198 -9.21 15.06 -23.02
N THR A 199 -10.06 15.99 -23.45
CA THR A 199 -10.12 17.36 -22.94
C THR A 199 -11.33 17.63 -22.03
N THR A 200 -12.12 16.60 -21.71
CA THR A 200 -13.33 16.75 -20.89
C THR A 200 -13.09 16.36 -19.44
N CYS A 201 -13.00 17.35 -18.56
CA CYS A 201 -12.97 17.14 -17.11
C CYS A 201 -14.36 16.95 -16.52
N ALA A 202 -14.52 15.96 -15.66
CA ALA A 202 -15.73 15.78 -14.86
C ALA A 202 -15.85 16.83 -13.75
N VAL A 203 -14.71 17.25 -13.18
CA VAL A 203 -14.60 18.29 -12.15
C VAL A 203 -13.56 19.30 -12.63
N LYS A 204 -13.89 20.57 -12.63
CA LYS A 204 -12.90 21.64 -12.88
C LYS A 204 -12.05 21.77 -11.63
N PRO A 205 -10.73 21.64 -11.73
CA PRO A 205 -9.86 21.94 -10.60
C PRO A 205 -10.02 23.40 -10.20
N ASP A 206 -10.13 23.67 -8.91
CA ASP A 206 -10.36 25.02 -8.38
C ASP A 206 -9.17 25.95 -8.58
N PHE A 207 -8.01 25.44 -8.93
CA PHE A 207 -6.77 26.19 -9.02
C PHE A 207 -6.07 25.99 -10.36
N PHE A 208 -5.72 27.06 -10.98
CA PHE A 208 -4.68 27.19 -12.00
C PHE A 208 -4.90 26.39 -13.27
N VAL A 209 -5.48 26.71 -14.16
CA VAL A 209 -5.22 26.25 -15.50
C VAL A 209 -6.46 26.13 -16.35
N GLU A 210 -6.33 26.67 -17.46
CA GLU A 210 -6.94 26.22 -18.69
C GLU A 210 -7.21 24.71 -18.65
N ALA A 211 -8.42 24.32 -18.85
CA ALA A 211 -8.98 23.00 -18.62
C ALA A 211 -7.99 21.83 -18.73
N ILE A 212 -7.66 21.20 -17.60
CA ILE A 212 -6.96 19.92 -17.63
C ILE A 212 -7.94 18.87 -18.19
N PRO A 213 -7.54 18.15 -19.22
CA PRO A 213 -8.37 17.11 -19.79
C PRO A 213 -8.52 15.95 -18.81
N CYS A 214 -9.72 15.56 -18.49
CA CYS A 214 -10.01 14.49 -17.54
C CYS A 214 -10.93 13.45 -18.15
N VAL A 215 -10.76 12.22 -17.71
CA VAL A 215 -11.62 11.12 -18.11
C VAL A 215 -12.73 10.93 -17.09
N LYS A 216 -13.97 10.95 -17.54
CA LYS A 216 -15.15 10.75 -16.68
C LYS A 216 -15.28 9.32 -16.11
N LYS A 217 -14.39 8.40 -16.46
CA LYS A 217 -14.45 7.01 -16.02
C LYS A 217 -13.59 6.81 -14.78
N PHE A 218 -14.24 6.45 -13.70
CA PHE A 218 -13.53 6.01 -12.51
C PHE A 218 -12.82 4.70 -12.80
N THR A 219 -11.51 4.68 -12.59
CA THR A 219 -10.69 3.48 -12.65
C THR A 219 -9.99 3.31 -11.31
N ALA A 220 -10.24 2.18 -10.65
CA ALA A 220 -9.54 1.80 -9.45
C ALA A 220 -8.37 0.89 -9.79
N LEU A 221 -7.25 1.06 -9.11
CA LEU A 221 -6.08 0.18 -9.22
C LEU A 221 -6.00 -0.70 -7.97
N SER A 222 -5.55 -1.94 -8.15
CA SER A 222 -5.22 -2.82 -7.05
C SER A 222 -3.89 -2.42 -6.41
N HIS A 223 -3.59 -2.96 -5.21
CA HIS A 223 -2.32 -2.75 -4.54
C HIS A 223 -1.10 -3.21 -5.36
N ASP A 224 -1.27 -4.19 -6.22
CA ASP A 224 -0.24 -4.68 -7.14
C ASP A 224 -0.16 -3.87 -8.45
N GLY A 225 -0.96 -2.83 -8.59
CA GLY A 225 -0.97 -1.93 -9.73
C GLY A 225 -1.75 -2.45 -10.94
N LEU A 226 -2.53 -3.53 -10.80
CA LEU A 226 -3.42 -3.99 -11.85
C LEU A 226 -4.62 -3.05 -12.00
N GLU A 227 -4.95 -2.74 -13.25
CA GLU A 227 -6.13 -1.95 -13.57
C GLU A 227 -7.42 -2.74 -13.32
N ILE A 228 -8.32 -2.17 -12.56
CA ILE A 228 -9.67 -2.68 -12.39
C ILE A 228 -10.64 -1.73 -13.08
N LYS A 229 -11.20 -2.14 -14.21
CA LYS A 229 -12.32 -1.45 -14.84
C LYS A 229 -13.59 -1.80 -14.07
N ALA A 230 -13.88 -1.04 -13.03
CA ALA A 230 -15.15 -1.15 -12.36
C ALA A 230 -15.97 0.09 -12.63
N LYS A 231 -17.18 -0.11 -13.14
CA LYS A 231 -18.28 0.79 -12.85
C LYS A 231 -18.67 0.49 -11.41
N LEU A 232 -17.85 0.99 -10.47
CA LEU A 232 -18.13 0.79 -9.05
C LEU A 232 -19.42 1.54 -8.76
N SER A 233 -20.45 0.79 -8.38
CA SER A 233 -21.76 1.36 -8.15
C SER A 233 -21.76 2.19 -6.86
N ALA A 234 -22.67 3.14 -6.74
CA ALA A 234 -22.94 3.87 -5.52
C ALA A 234 -23.22 2.95 -4.30
N ASP A 235 -23.57 1.68 -4.55
CA ASP A 235 -23.76 0.66 -3.51
C ASP A 235 -22.47 0.23 -2.83
N ILE A 236 -21.31 0.36 -3.50
CA ILE A 236 -20.01 -0.01 -2.93
C ILE A 236 -19.41 1.17 -2.18
N PHE A 237 -19.46 2.36 -2.77
CA PHE A 237 -18.73 3.52 -2.24
C PHE A 237 -19.63 4.59 -1.59
N GLY A 238 -20.93 4.54 -1.81
CA GLY A 238 -21.84 5.61 -1.40
C GLY A 238 -21.85 6.80 -2.37
N LYS A 239 -22.64 7.84 -2.04
CA LYS A 239 -22.82 9.01 -2.92
C LYS A 239 -21.71 10.04 -2.80
N ASP A 240 -21.04 10.09 -1.64
CA ASP A 240 -20.03 11.11 -1.28
C ASP A 240 -18.66 10.45 -1.17
N PHE A 241 -18.21 9.86 -2.27
CA PHE A 241 -16.91 9.21 -2.34
C PHE A 241 -15.79 10.26 -2.35
N ILE A 242 -15.08 10.39 -1.22
CA ILE A 242 -13.98 11.33 -1.05
C ILE A 242 -12.64 10.57 -0.96
N ASP A 243 -12.63 9.39 -0.32
CA ASP A 243 -11.43 8.61 -0.07
C ASP A 243 -11.27 7.43 -1.03
N GLN A 244 -10.03 6.98 -1.16
CA GLN A 244 -9.71 5.86 -2.02
C GLN A 244 -9.94 4.54 -1.30
N PRO A 245 -10.64 3.58 -1.95
CA PRO A 245 -10.75 2.25 -1.41
C PRO A 245 -9.43 1.51 -1.51
N ASP A 246 -9.17 0.63 -0.55
CA ASP A 246 -8.16 -0.41 -0.69
C ASP A 246 -8.67 -1.51 -1.61
N ILE A 247 -7.85 -1.92 -2.58
CA ILE A 247 -8.25 -2.91 -3.58
C ILE A 247 -7.13 -3.94 -3.76
N ILE A 248 -7.50 -5.22 -3.62
CA ILE A 248 -6.64 -6.34 -3.96
C ILE A 248 -7.36 -7.23 -4.96
N THR A 249 -6.68 -7.59 -6.05
CA THR A 249 -7.19 -8.49 -7.08
C THR A 249 -6.45 -9.81 -7.08
N THR A 250 -7.20 -10.89 -7.05
CA THR A 250 -6.71 -12.24 -7.29
C THR A 250 -7.20 -12.74 -8.65
N LYS A 251 -6.80 -13.93 -9.05
CA LYS A 251 -7.25 -14.51 -10.33
C LYS A 251 -8.78 -14.53 -10.50
N ASN A 252 -9.53 -14.73 -9.41
CA ASN A 252 -10.97 -14.98 -9.47
C ASN A 252 -11.82 -13.91 -8.80
N PHE A 253 -11.22 -13.10 -7.94
CA PHE A 253 -11.93 -12.15 -7.10
C PHE A 253 -11.20 -10.82 -7.02
N THR A 254 -11.96 -9.76 -6.83
CA THR A 254 -11.49 -8.45 -6.44
C THR A 254 -12.09 -8.12 -5.07
N PHE A 255 -11.24 -7.79 -4.13
CA PHE A 255 -11.60 -7.38 -2.79
C PHE A 255 -11.46 -5.87 -2.71
N VAL A 256 -12.51 -5.22 -2.25
CA VAL A 256 -12.57 -3.75 -2.11
C VAL A 256 -12.96 -3.43 -0.69
N LEU A 257 -12.07 -2.80 0.04
CA LEU A 257 -12.36 -2.27 1.36
C LEU A 257 -12.54 -0.75 1.26
N TYR A 258 -13.67 -0.28 1.72
CA TYR A 258 -13.99 1.13 1.79
C TYR A 258 -14.72 1.43 3.09
N ASN A 259 -14.17 2.32 3.87
CA ASN A 259 -14.56 2.48 5.27
C ASN A 259 -14.54 1.10 5.95
N ASP A 260 -15.56 0.74 6.67
CA ASP A 260 -15.68 -0.56 7.34
C ASP A 260 -16.35 -1.65 6.47
N LYS A 261 -16.47 -1.44 5.15
CA LYS A 261 -17.18 -2.36 4.24
C LYS A 261 -16.23 -3.08 3.30
N LEU A 262 -16.12 -4.40 3.49
CA LEU A 262 -15.45 -5.28 2.54
C LEU A 262 -16.45 -5.75 1.49
N SER A 263 -16.23 -5.38 0.24
CA SER A 263 -16.97 -5.88 -0.92
C SER A 263 -16.13 -6.89 -1.69
N ILE A 264 -16.71 -8.05 -2.00
CA ILE A 264 -16.07 -9.13 -2.73
C ILE A 264 -16.75 -9.26 -4.09
N LEU A 265 -15.99 -9.02 -5.14
CA LEU A 265 -16.45 -9.02 -6.53
C LEU A 265 -15.90 -10.27 -7.24
N SER A 266 -16.68 -10.82 -8.17
CA SER A 266 -16.18 -11.85 -9.07
C SER A 266 -15.23 -11.27 -10.11
N GLY A 267 -14.49 -12.12 -10.83
CA GLY A 267 -13.60 -11.70 -11.91
C GLY A 267 -14.25 -10.90 -13.05
N ARG A 268 -15.60 -10.85 -13.10
CA ARG A 268 -16.38 -9.95 -13.97
C ARG A 268 -16.86 -8.69 -13.22
N LEU A 269 -16.29 -8.40 -12.07
CA LEU A 269 -16.61 -7.28 -11.18
C LEU A 269 -18.09 -7.23 -10.74
N LYS A 270 -18.76 -8.39 -10.69
CA LYS A 270 -20.09 -8.50 -10.12
C LYS A 270 -19.99 -8.73 -8.62
N LYS A 271 -20.68 -7.89 -7.85
CA LYS A 271 -20.75 -8.03 -6.39
C LYS A 271 -21.26 -9.42 -6.02
N LYS A 272 -20.51 -10.15 -5.25
CA LYS A 272 -20.86 -11.48 -4.74
C LYS A 272 -21.23 -11.44 -3.27
N GLN A 273 -20.55 -10.60 -2.50
CA GLN A 273 -20.71 -10.51 -1.07
C GLN A 273 -20.32 -9.11 -0.59
N GLN A 274 -20.91 -8.69 0.51
CA GLN A 274 -20.50 -7.52 1.28
C GLN A 274 -20.54 -7.88 2.77
N VAL A 275 -19.52 -7.43 3.49
CA VAL A 275 -19.36 -7.71 4.92
C VAL A 275 -18.97 -6.41 5.60
N GLN A 276 -19.60 -6.11 6.72
CA GLN A 276 -19.17 -5.06 7.64
C GLN A 276 -18.05 -5.64 8.49
N VAL A 277 -16.84 -5.08 8.45
CA VAL A 277 -15.68 -5.65 9.13
C VAL A 277 -15.85 -5.60 10.65
N SER A 278 -16.37 -4.50 11.19
CA SER A 278 -16.69 -4.36 12.61
C SER A 278 -17.66 -5.45 13.11
N SER A 279 -18.55 -5.96 12.26
CA SER A 279 -19.45 -7.06 12.65
C SER A 279 -18.75 -8.40 12.86
N LEU A 280 -17.52 -8.55 12.38
CA LEU A 280 -16.71 -9.76 12.58
C LEU A 280 -16.00 -9.75 13.94
N VAL A 281 -15.87 -8.58 14.56
CA VAL A 281 -15.06 -8.34 15.77
C VAL A 281 -15.73 -7.32 16.70
N VAL A 282 -16.94 -7.63 17.12
CA VAL A 282 -17.86 -6.74 17.86
C VAL A 282 -17.23 -6.10 19.13
N GLU A 283 -16.20 -6.71 19.70
CA GLU A 283 -15.52 -6.22 20.90
C GLU A 283 -14.40 -5.21 20.61
N LEU A 284 -14.03 -5.02 19.32
CA LEU A 284 -12.97 -4.08 18.97
C LEU A 284 -13.57 -2.73 18.59
N VAL A 285 -12.92 -1.67 19.06
CA VAL A 285 -13.25 -0.29 18.68
C VAL A 285 -12.49 0.02 17.38
N GLU A 286 -13.19 0.57 16.40
CA GLU A 286 -12.58 1.03 15.15
C GLU A 286 -11.59 2.16 15.41
N ASN A 287 -10.47 2.12 14.74
CA ASN A 287 -9.53 3.23 14.61
C ASN A 287 -9.27 3.49 13.11
N ASP A 288 -8.57 4.56 12.81
CA ASP A 288 -8.31 5.00 11.42
C ASP A 288 -7.37 4.07 10.64
N ASN A 289 -6.92 2.96 11.23
CA ASN A 289 -5.97 2.03 10.62
C ASN A 289 -6.64 0.75 10.09
N THR A 290 -7.68 0.90 9.28
CA THR A 290 -8.36 -0.24 8.62
C THR A 290 -7.88 -0.36 7.19
N LYS A 291 -7.19 -1.47 6.85
CA LYS A 291 -6.54 -1.66 5.53
C LYS A 291 -6.63 -3.11 5.08
N LEU A 292 -6.76 -3.31 3.75
CA LEU A 292 -6.48 -4.61 3.14
C LEU A 292 -4.98 -4.87 3.12
N VAL A 293 -4.57 -6.03 3.63
CA VAL A 293 -3.15 -6.39 3.70
C VAL A 293 -2.80 -7.44 2.64
N LYS A 294 -3.62 -8.48 2.50
CA LYS A 294 -3.41 -9.58 1.56
C LYS A 294 -4.75 -10.22 1.19
N ALA A 295 -4.82 -10.83 0.02
CA ALA A 295 -5.93 -11.71 -0.35
C ALA A 295 -5.45 -12.87 -1.22
N ASP A 296 -6.11 -14.00 -1.10
CA ASP A 296 -6.01 -15.14 -1.99
C ASP A 296 -7.41 -15.58 -2.49
N ASN A 297 -7.52 -16.76 -3.07
CA ASN A 297 -8.81 -17.24 -3.61
C ASN A 297 -9.83 -17.66 -2.54
N GLU A 298 -9.47 -17.69 -1.27
CA GLU A 298 -10.33 -18.13 -0.18
C GLU A 298 -10.37 -17.15 0.98
N ASN A 299 -9.25 -16.51 1.27
CA ASN A 299 -9.07 -15.66 2.43
C ASN A 299 -8.72 -14.23 2.05
N VAL A 300 -9.09 -13.32 2.92
CA VAL A 300 -8.65 -11.93 2.91
C VAL A 300 -8.15 -11.57 4.30
N TRP A 301 -7.02 -10.88 4.34
CA TRP A 301 -6.42 -10.38 5.57
C TRP A 301 -6.63 -8.89 5.65
N ILE A 302 -7.19 -8.46 6.78
CA ILE A 302 -7.56 -7.07 7.04
C ILE A 302 -6.88 -6.66 8.34
N LEU A 303 -6.11 -5.59 8.31
CA LEU A 303 -5.72 -4.90 9.51
C LEU A 303 -6.93 -4.08 9.99
N TYR A 304 -7.32 -4.26 11.24
CA TYR A 304 -8.43 -3.55 11.87
C TYR A 304 -8.11 -3.29 13.33
N SER A 305 -8.02 -2.03 13.72
CA SER A 305 -7.75 -1.64 15.13
C SER A 305 -6.61 -2.43 15.77
N ASP A 306 -5.43 -2.42 15.20
CA ASP A 306 -4.25 -3.17 15.70
C ASP A 306 -4.45 -4.68 15.79
N HIS A 307 -5.41 -5.21 15.06
CA HIS A 307 -5.65 -6.64 14.93
C HIS A 307 -5.61 -7.04 13.46
N LEU A 308 -5.04 -8.20 13.20
CA LEU A 308 -5.04 -8.78 11.87
C LEU A 308 -6.11 -9.86 11.80
N LEU A 309 -7.12 -9.62 10.98
CA LEU A 309 -8.24 -10.51 10.74
C LEU A 309 -7.95 -11.36 9.50
N GLN A 310 -8.12 -12.67 9.61
CA GLN A 310 -8.20 -13.57 8.46
C GLN A 310 -9.65 -14.01 8.27
N TYR A 311 -10.28 -13.51 7.23
CA TYR A 311 -11.66 -13.82 6.89
C TYR A 311 -11.72 -14.74 5.67
N ASN A 312 -12.36 -15.91 5.82
CA ASN A 312 -12.61 -16.81 4.70
C ASN A 312 -13.96 -16.46 4.05
N HIS A 313 -13.89 -15.93 2.84
CA HIS A 313 -15.08 -15.43 2.14
C HIS A 313 -15.98 -16.53 1.57
N LYS A 314 -15.47 -17.76 1.37
CA LYS A 314 -16.26 -18.90 0.93
C LYS A 314 -17.14 -19.45 2.05
N THR A 315 -16.54 -19.64 3.23
CA THR A 315 -17.26 -20.12 4.42
C THR A 315 -17.96 -19.01 5.17
N LYS A 316 -17.66 -17.74 4.87
CA LYS A 316 -18.15 -16.53 5.53
C LYS A 316 -17.84 -16.50 7.03
N LYS A 317 -16.65 -16.94 7.40
CA LYS A 317 -16.22 -17.02 8.80
C LYS A 317 -14.90 -16.29 9.02
N LEU A 318 -14.77 -15.66 10.18
CA LEU A 318 -13.48 -15.26 10.72
C LEU A 318 -12.71 -16.53 11.09
N VAL A 319 -11.56 -16.75 10.45
CA VAL A 319 -10.73 -17.94 10.64
C VAL A 319 -9.72 -17.69 11.76
N ARG A 320 -9.18 -16.48 11.81
CA ARG A 320 -8.15 -16.11 12.76
C ARG A 320 -8.24 -14.62 13.10
N LEU A 321 -8.01 -14.33 14.37
CA LEU A 321 -7.81 -13.00 14.90
C LEU A 321 -6.44 -12.94 15.57
N THR A 322 -5.55 -12.12 15.05
CA THR A 322 -4.19 -11.94 15.55
C THR A 322 -4.08 -10.59 16.24
N ASN A 323 -3.76 -10.58 17.51
CA ASN A 323 -3.58 -9.35 18.28
C ASN A 323 -2.18 -8.76 18.03
N LEU A 324 -2.11 -7.53 17.55
CA LEU A 324 -0.88 -6.77 17.28
C LEU A 324 -0.78 -5.50 18.12
N THR A 325 -1.62 -5.32 19.13
CA THR A 325 -1.65 -4.12 19.97
C THR A 325 -0.33 -3.80 20.67
N THR A 326 0.50 -4.81 20.91
CA THR A 326 1.86 -4.63 21.46
C THR A 326 2.71 -3.71 20.59
N TRP A 327 2.53 -3.78 19.26
CA TRP A 327 3.31 -3.04 18.27
C TRP A 327 2.58 -1.82 17.71
N GLN A 328 1.24 -1.73 17.85
CA GLN A 328 0.41 -0.68 17.25
C GLN A 328 0.77 -0.47 15.77
N PRO A 329 0.52 -1.44 14.90
CA PRO A 329 1.12 -1.49 13.56
C PRO A 329 0.70 -0.28 12.71
N HIS A 330 1.68 0.46 12.21
CA HIS A 330 1.48 1.51 11.21
C HIS A 330 1.35 0.91 9.80
N SER A 331 2.15 -0.11 9.51
CA SER A 331 2.16 -0.81 8.22
C SER A 331 2.39 -2.30 8.45
N VAL A 332 1.73 -3.13 7.66
CA VAL A 332 1.83 -4.60 7.74
C VAL A 332 1.97 -5.16 6.34
N LEU A 333 2.93 -6.05 6.16
CA LEU A 333 3.09 -6.86 4.96
C LEU A 333 3.21 -8.34 5.32
N PHE A 334 2.82 -9.19 4.39
CA PHE A 334 2.97 -10.63 4.51
C PHE A 334 4.05 -11.16 3.58
N ASP A 335 4.85 -12.07 4.11
CA ASP A 335 5.75 -12.92 3.36
C ASP A 335 5.51 -14.38 3.78
N GLU A 336 4.82 -15.13 2.94
CA GLU A 336 4.46 -16.54 3.18
C GLU A 336 3.78 -16.74 4.54
N GLU A 337 4.53 -17.17 5.56
CA GLU A 337 4.05 -17.44 6.92
C GLU A 337 4.41 -16.33 7.92
N ASN A 338 5.15 -15.32 7.48
CA ASN A 338 5.63 -14.24 8.34
C ASN A 338 4.86 -12.94 8.11
N ILE A 339 4.74 -12.18 9.19
CA ILE A 339 4.30 -10.79 9.15
C ILE A 339 5.52 -9.90 9.34
N TRP A 340 5.66 -8.91 8.47
CA TRP A 340 6.56 -7.80 8.64
C TRP A 340 5.75 -6.55 8.92
N LEU A 341 6.05 -5.87 10.03
CA LEU A 341 5.33 -4.66 10.40
C LEU A 341 6.26 -3.55 10.86
N ILE A 342 5.82 -2.32 10.66
CA ILE A 342 6.39 -1.15 11.29
C ILE A 342 5.52 -0.80 12.50
N SER A 343 6.14 -0.72 13.65
CA SER A 343 5.46 -0.34 14.88
C SER A 343 5.22 1.17 14.91
N GLY A 344 3.98 1.57 15.14
CA GLY A 344 3.61 2.98 15.38
C GLY A 344 4.10 3.49 16.74
N LYS A 345 4.45 2.56 17.65
CA LYS A 345 4.90 2.90 19.00
C LYS A 345 6.34 3.38 19.06
N ASP A 346 7.23 2.75 18.32
CA ASP A 346 8.68 3.02 18.37
C ASP A 346 9.33 3.17 16.98
N GLY A 347 8.56 3.06 15.91
CA GLY A 347 9.03 3.22 14.54
C GLY A 347 9.85 2.05 13.99
N LEU A 348 10.06 1.00 14.79
CA LEU A 348 10.93 -0.11 14.42
C LEU A 348 10.22 -1.09 13.48
N LEU A 349 11.03 -1.77 12.68
CA LEU A 349 10.62 -2.91 11.88
C LEU A 349 10.66 -4.19 12.71
N TYR A 350 9.58 -4.95 12.68
CA TYR A 350 9.44 -6.25 13.34
C TYR A 350 9.11 -7.35 12.34
N GLY A 351 9.68 -8.53 12.55
CA GLY A 351 9.30 -9.78 11.91
C GLY A 351 8.63 -10.72 12.92
N LEU A 352 7.43 -11.15 12.62
CA LEU A 352 6.62 -12.04 13.46
C LEU A 352 6.27 -13.30 12.68
N SER A 353 6.43 -14.47 13.31
CA SER A 353 5.85 -15.71 12.78
C SER A 353 4.36 -15.80 13.13
N LEU A 354 3.57 -16.22 12.13
CA LEU A 354 2.14 -16.47 12.29
C LEU A 354 1.88 -17.77 13.04
#